data_6a117ba5a95f06dbb76325310126fbbd
#
_entry.id   6a117ba5a95f06dbb76325310126fbbd
#
_cell.length_a   1.000
_cell.length_b   1.000
_cell.length_c   1.000
_cell.angle_alpha   90.00
_cell.angle_beta   90.00
_cell.angle_gamma   90.00
#
_symmetry.space_group_name_H-M   'P 1'
#
loop_
_entity.id
_entity.type
_entity.pdbx_description
1 polymer ?
#
loop_
_entity_poly.entity_id
_entity_poly.type
_entity_poly.pdbx_seq_one_letter_code
_entity_poly.pdbx_strand_id
1 'polypeptide(L)'
;MIWEANIMIIPVSVKNQSIDSSGITSDYKAAISEYIWNGFEANAKKVSIEYTLNEAFGVKELIIKDNGDGINYDELGETFGAFLASKKNLLSLQIKSKANKGKGRFSFIAFSSNAEWHTVYKDNNVYKEYDINMSSDKKEVIDCSEPQLSDRQETGTEVKFTNINTLTAENMGFEIIEPALLKDFAWFLYCLLYTSPSPRDS
;
A
#
# COMPACT_ATOMS: atom_id res chain seq x y z
N MET A 1 -11.76 -8.93 33.01
CA MET A 1 -11.42 -9.79 31.89
C MET A 1 -10.46 -8.98 31.04
N ILE A 2 -9.17 -9.34 31.04
CA ILE A 2 -8.15 -8.66 30.25
C ILE A 2 -8.14 -9.42 28.92
N TRP A 3 -8.51 -8.75 27.83
CA TRP A 3 -8.38 -9.28 26.48
C TRP A 3 -6.92 -9.06 26.09
N GLU A 4 -6.10 -10.10 26.13
CA GLU A 4 -4.80 -10.08 25.46
C GLU A 4 -5.07 -10.22 23.96
N ALA A 5 -4.82 -9.15 23.20
CA ALA A 5 -4.83 -9.24 21.76
C ALA A 5 -3.65 -10.13 21.35
N ASN A 6 -3.93 -11.26 20.73
CA ASN A 6 -2.89 -12.07 20.09
C ASN A 6 -2.32 -11.28 18.91
N ILE A 7 -1.07 -10.84 19.06
CA ILE A 7 -0.33 -10.14 18.00
C ILE A 7 0.61 -11.15 17.36
N MET A 8 0.45 -11.38 16.06
CA MET A 8 1.41 -12.17 15.29
C MET A 8 2.58 -11.28 14.88
N ILE A 9 3.79 -11.69 15.24
CA ILE A 9 5.02 -11.01 14.86
C ILE A 9 5.65 -11.76 13.69
N ILE A 10 5.77 -11.11 12.54
CA ILE A 10 6.39 -11.66 11.34
C ILE A 10 7.81 -11.09 11.23
N PRO A 11 8.87 -11.90 11.39
CA PRO A 11 10.23 -11.44 11.17
C PRO A 11 10.48 -11.22 9.69
N VAL A 12 11.05 -10.07 9.36
CA VAL A 12 11.58 -9.81 8.01
C VAL A 12 12.95 -10.43 7.91
N SER A 13 13.19 -11.23 6.87
CA SER A 13 14.43 -12.03 6.70
C SER A 13 15.68 -11.21 6.41
N VAL A 14 15.66 -9.89 6.60
CA VAL A 14 16.75 -8.96 6.23
C VAL A 14 16.96 -7.92 7.32
N LYS A 15 18.22 -7.60 7.62
CA LYS A 15 18.58 -6.58 8.61
C LYS A 15 18.23 -5.15 8.15
N ASN A 16 17.94 -4.25 9.09
CA ASN A 16 17.61 -2.83 8.85
C ASN A 16 18.60 -2.14 7.88
N GLN A 17 19.91 -2.34 8.06
CA GLN A 17 20.93 -1.76 7.18
C GLN A 17 20.81 -2.21 5.71
N SER A 18 20.37 -3.44 5.46
CA SER A 18 20.14 -3.92 4.10
C SER A 18 18.88 -3.31 3.48
N ILE A 19 17.88 -2.98 4.29
CA ILE A 19 16.69 -2.26 3.85
C ILE A 19 17.08 -0.84 3.45
N ASP A 20 17.85 -0.14 4.27
CA ASP A 20 18.32 1.22 4.01
C ASP A 20 19.20 1.32 2.75
N SER A 21 20.07 0.34 2.53
CA SER A 21 20.95 0.28 1.34
C SER A 21 20.27 -0.23 0.08
N SER A 22 19.03 -0.70 0.17
CA SER A 22 18.33 -1.35 -0.95
C SER A 22 17.83 -0.41 -2.03
N GLY A 23 18.02 0.91 -1.88
CA GLY A 23 17.53 1.92 -2.84
C GLY A 23 16.01 2.13 -2.75
N ILE A 24 15.43 2.12 -1.53
CA ILE A 24 14.10 2.63 -1.30
C ILE A 24 14.09 4.11 -1.72
N THR A 25 13.04 4.49 -2.44
CA THR A 25 12.94 5.88 -2.91
C THR A 25 12.91 6.86 -1.74
N SER A 26 13.61 7.99 -1.90
CA SER A 26 13.48 9.14 -1.02
C SER A 26 12.47 10.18 -1.56
N ASP A 27 11.97 9.97 -2.77
CA ASP A 27 10.94 10.81 -3.38
C ASP A 27 9.56 10.38 -2.88
N TYR A 28 8.91 11.26 -2.13
CA TYR A 28 7.57 11.00 -1.59
C TYR A 28 6.51 10.75 -2.67
N LYS A 29 6.64 11.36 -3.86
CA LYS A 29 5.69 11.15 -4.97
C LYS A 29 5.81 9.74 -5.51
N ALA A 30 7.03 9.28 -5.74
CA ALA A 30 7.28 7.90 -6.13
C ALA A 30 6.84 6.91 -5.04
N ALA A 31 7.02 7.27 -3.76
CA ALA A 31 6.57 6.48 -2.64
C ALA A 31 5.03 6.35 -2.61
N ILE A 32 4.30 7.44 -2.80
CA ILE A 32 2.84 7.44 -2.90
C ILE A 32 2.38 6.60 -4.11
N SER A 33 3.04 6.75 -5.25
CA SER A 33 2.75 5.95 -6.46
C SER A 33 2.85 4.44 -6.21
N GLU A 34 3.79 3.97 -5.39
CA GLU A 34 3.94 2.54 -5.05
C GLU A 34 2.68 2.00 -4.33
N TYR A 35 2.07 2.77 -3.43
CA TYR A 35 0.83 2.34 -2.76
C TYR A 35 -0.37 2.33 -3.70
N ILE A 36 -0.45 3.27 -4.63
CA ILE A 36 -1.48 3.27 -5.66
C ILE A 36 -1.32 2.05 -6.58
N TRP A 37 -0.08 1.72 -6.97
CA TRP A 37 0.23 0.51 -7.74
C TRP A 37 -0.19 -0.76 -7.01
N ASN A 38 0.06 -0.85 -5.71
CA ASN A 38 -0.36 -2.00 -4.91
C ASN A 38 -1.88 -2.20 -4.97
N GLY A 39 -2.66 -1.12 -4.92
CA GLY A 39 -4.12 -1.19 -5.11
C GLY A 39 -4.51 -1.74 -6.48
N PHE A 40 -3.93 -1.23 -7.57
CA PHE A 40 -4.22 -1.74 -8.92
C PHE A 40 -3.74 -3.19 -9.13
N GLU A 41 -2.61 -3.57 -8.55
CA GLU A 41 -2.14 -4.95 -8.57
C GLU A 41 -3.04 -5.91 -7.77
N ALA A 42 -3.77 -5.38 -6.78
CA ALA A 42 -4.82 -6.08 -6.06
C ALA A 42 -6.21 -5.99 -6.76
N ASN A 43 -6.24 -5.72 -8.07
CA ASN A 43 -7.46 -5.61 -8.88
C ASN A 43 -8.39 -4.46 -8.48
N ALA A 44 -7.92 -3.44 -7.78
CA ALA A 44 -8.74 -2.29 -7.44
C ALA A 44 -9.21 -1.54 -8.69
N LYS A 45 -10.46 -1.09 -8.65
CA LYS A 45 -11.05 -0.20 -9.66
C LYS A 45 -11.02 1.26 -9.24
N LYS A 46 -10.77 1.49 -7.96
CA LYS A 46 -10.72 2.82 -7.36
C LYS A 46 -9.62 2.86 -6.31
N VAL A 47 -8.77 3.88 -6.39
CA VAL A 47 -7.83 4.25 -5.33
C VAL A 47 -8.07 5.70 -4.97
N SER A 48 -8.18 6.02 -3.69
CA SER A 48 -8.34 7.38 -3.17
C SER A 48 -7.18 7.76 -2.27
N ILE A 49 -6.87 9.05 -2.26
CA ILE A 49 -5.86 9.66 -1.38
C ILE A 49 -6.58 10.73 -0.56
N GLU A 50 -6.51 10.62 0.75
CA GLU A 50 -7.10 11.56 1.69
C GLU A 50 -6.02 12.00 2.69
N TYR A 51 -6.03 13.25 3.11
CA TYR A 51 -5.11 13.71 4.14
C TYR A 51 -5.71 14.79 5.03
N THR A 52 -5.21 14.88 6.24
CA THR A 52 -5.54 15.93 7.21
C THR A 52 -4.32 16.79 7.48
N LEU A 53 -4.56 18.07 7.80
CA LEU A 53 -3.50 19.04 8.10
C LEU A 53 -3.46 19.34 9.60
N ASN A 54 -2.27 19.69 10.08
CA ASN A 54 -2.09 20.30 11.38
C ASN A 54 -2.19 21.85 11.28
N GLU A 55 -2.09 22.53 12.40
CA GLU A 55 -2.18 24.01 12.47
C GLU A 55 -1.07 24.74 11.69
N ALA A 56 0.05 24.09 11.43
CA ALA A 56 1.19 24.62 10.67
C ALA A 56 1.15 24.23 9.18
N PHE A 57 0.00 23.75 8.67
CA PHE A 57 -0.18 23.27 7.30
C PHE A 57 0.70 22.07 6.91
N GLY A 58 1.32 21.40 7.87
CA GLY A 58 1.93 20.09 7.67
C GLY A 58 0.87 18.99 7.58
N VAL A 59 1.11 17.95 6.81
CA VAL A 59 0.22 16.78 6.77
C VAL A 59 0.35 16.02 8.08
N LYS A 60 -0.75 15.90 8.81
CA LYS A 60 -0.85 15.16 10.07
C LYS A 60 -1.04 13.68 9.85
N GLU A 61 -1.88 13.35 8.89
CA GLU A 61 -2.26 11.99 8.52
C GLU A 61 -2.50 11.93 7.02
N LEU A 62 -2.05 10.86 6.39
CA LEU A 62 -2.31 10.54 4.98
C LEU A 62 -2.91 9.14 4.92
N ILE A 63 -3.98 8.98 4.14
CA ILE A 63 -4.65 7.70 3.93
C ILE A 63 -4.69 7.42 2.43
N ILE A 64 -4.25 6.23 2.05
CA ILE A 64 -4.43 5.71 0.69
C ILE A 64 -5.31 4.48 0.80
N LYS A 65 -6.44 4.49 0.08
CA LYS A 65 -7.45 3.46 0.17
C LYS A 65 -7.79 2.92 -1.21
N ASP A 66 -7.86 1.61 -1.32
CA ASP A 66 -8.28 0.90 -2.51
C ASP A 66 -9.50 -0.01 -2.24
N ASN A 67 -10.17 -0.43 -3.31
CA ASN A 67 -11.25 -1.41 -3.30
C ASN A 67 -10.84 -2.70 -4.04
N GLY A 68 -9.59 -3.12 -3.87
CA GLY A 68 -9.06 -4.36 -4.45
C GLY A 68 -9.43 -5.61 -3.66
N ASP A 69 -8.71 -6.68 -3.90
CA ASP A 69 -8.99 -8.00 -3.28
C ASP A 69 -8.63 -8.05 -1.78
N GLY A 70 -7.94 -7.03 -1.26
CA GLY A 70 -7.37 -7.04 0.09
C GLY A 70 -6.10 -7.90 0.17
N ILE A 71 -5.60 -8.10 1.38
CA ILE A 71 -4.40 -8.89 1.65
C ILE A 71 -4.81 -10.16 2.38
N ASN A 72 -4.61 -11.32 1.74
CA ASN A 72 -4.92 -12.60 2.35
C ASN A 72 -3.94 -12.90 3.50
N TYR A 73 -4.46 -13.19 4.68
CA TYR A 73 -3.66 -13.45 5.87
C TYR A 73 -2.75 -14.67 5.73
N ASP A 74 -3.19 -15.72 5.07
CA ASP A 74 -2.40 -16.93 4.88
C ASP A 74 -1.18 -16.71 3.97
N GLU A 75 -1.23 -15.67 3.11
CA GLU A 75 -0.15 -15.28 2.23
C GLU A 75 0.75 -14.18 2.82
N LEU A 76 0.43 -13.68 4.03
CA LEU A 76 1.09 -12.52 4.63
C LEU A 76 2.60 -12.75 4.82
N GLY A 77 3.00 -13.94 5.27
CA GLY A 77 4.41 -14.29 5.42
C GLY A 77 5.20 -14.25 4.11
N GLU A 78 4.56 -14.59 3.00
CA GLU A 78 5.19 -14.57 1.67
C GLU A 78 5.17 -13.15 1.06
N THR A 79 4.14 -12.37 1.34
CA THR A 79 3.98 -11.02 0.77
C THR A 79 4.71 -9.96 1.57
N PHE A 80 4.58 -9.96 2.89
CA PHE A 80 5.19 -8.99 3.79
C PHE A 80 6.50 -9.48 4.44
N GLY A 81 6.66 -10.77 4.69
CA GLY A 81 7.90 -11.34 5.24
C GLY A 81 9.06 -11.41 4.23
N ALA A 82 8.77 -11.47 2.94
CA ALA A 82 9.77 -11.66 1.88
C ALA A 82 10.27 -10.32 1.31
N PHE A 83 11.31 -9.75 1.89
CA PHE A 83 11.98 -8.59 1.32
C PHE A 83 12.73 -8.99 0.03
N LEU A 84 12.52 -8.26 -1.07
CA LEU A 84 13.07 -8.52 -2.41
C LEU A 84 12.59 -9.82 -3.09
N ALA A 85 11.75 -10.61 -2.46
CA ALA A 85 11.29 -11.90 -2.97
C ALA A 85 9.78 -11.95 -3.28
N SER A 86 9.16 -10.81 -3.58
CA SER A 86 7.74 -10.74 -3.91
C SER A 86 7.39 -11.68 -5.05
N LYS A 87 6.44 -12.59 -4.83
CA LYS A 87 5.89 -13.52 -5.82
C LYS A 87 4.91 -12.85 -6.81
N LYS A 88 5.08 -11.57 -7.12
CA LYS A 88 4.24 -10.92 -8.11
C LYS A 88 4.44 -11.61 -9.47
N ASN A 89 3.72 -12.70 -9.67
CA ASN A 89 3.63 -13.40 -10.92
C ASN A 89 2.93 -12.49 -11.93
N LEU A 90 3.72 -11.95 -12.82
CA LEU A 90 3.31 -11.25 -14.03
C LEU A 90 2.52 -12.20 -14.93
N LEU A 91 1.26 -12.45 -14.62
CA LEU A 91 0.35 -13.03 -15.59
C LEU A 91 -0.10 -11.91 -16.53
N SER A 92 0.46 -11.95 -17.74
CA SER A 92 -0.14 -11.54 -18.99
C SER A 92 -0.19 -10.08 -19.44
N LEU A 93 0.51 -9.14 -18.82
CA LEU A 93 0.83 -7.92 -19.55
C LEU A 93 2.33 -7.65 -19.39
N GLN A 94 3.06 -7.57 -20.49
CA GLN A 94 4.49 -7.18 -20.56
C GLN A 94 4.69 -5.69 -20.18
N ILE A 95 3.95 -5.24 -19.20
CA ILE A 95 4.27 -4.01 -18.51
C ILE A 95 5.40 -4.42 -17.57
N LYS A 96 6.61 -4.01 -17.90
CA LYS A 96 7.72 -4.01 -16.95
C LYS A 96 7.24 -3.20 -15.75
N SER A 97 6.61 -3.87 -14.79
CA SER A 97 6.31 -3.24 -13.52
C SER A 97 7.66 -2.78 -12.98
N LYS A 98 7.79 -1.51 -12.70
CA LYS A 98 8.86 -0.95 -11.88
C LYS A 98 8.77 -1.48 -10.45
N ALA A 99 8.08 -2.62 -10.26
CA ALA A 99 7.85 -3.24 -8.99
C ALA A 99 9.19 -3.48 -8.32
N ASN A 100 9.48 -2.67 -7.34
CA ASN A 100 10.63 -2.78 -6.45
C ASN A 100 10.48 -4.02 -5.57
N LYS A 101 10.45 -5.19 -6.18
CA LYS A 101 10.43 -6.56 -5.62
C LYS A 101 10.38 -6.61 -4.07
N GLY A 102 9.18 -6.35 -3.49
CA GLY A 102 8.98 -6.37 -2.04
C GLY A 102 9.50 -5.14 -1.28
N LYS A 103 9.94 -4.08 -1.94
CA LYS A 103 10.37 -2.82 -1.31
C LYS A 103 9.22 -1.83 -1.12
N GLY A 104 8.17 -1.92 -1.93
CA GLY A 104 7.08 -0.94 -1.97
C GLY A 104 6.44 -0.67 -0.61
N ARG A 105 6.28 -1.70 0.24
CA ARG A 105 5.75 -1.55 1.59
C ARG A 105 6.60 -0.67 2.52
N PHE A 106 7.90 -0.51 2.24
CA PHE A 106 8.81 0.35 2.99
C PHE A 106 8.91 1.77 2.42
N SER A 107 8.23 2.07 1.30
CA SER A 107 8.31 3.37 0.65
C SER A 107 7.79 4.51 1.53
N PHE A 108 6.95 4.20 2.55
CA PHE A 108 6.48 5.21 3.51
C PHE A 108 7.61 5.94 4.24
N ILE A 109 8.79 5.31 4.38
CA ILE A 109 9.95 5.90 5.05
C ILE A 109 10.39 7.21 4.37
N ALA A 110 10.04 7.41 3.10
CA ALA A 110 10.31 8.66 2.38
C ALA A 110 9.58 9.88 2.98
N PHE A 111 8.49 9.69 3.71
CA PHE A 111 7.67 10.80 4.20
C PHE A 111 7.04 10.59 5.59
N SER A 112 7.05 9.37 6.12
CA SER A 112 6.39 9.00 7.37
C SER A 112 7.26 8.07 8.19
N SER A 113 7.01 8.01 9.51
CA SER A 113 7.67 7.05 10.39
C SER A 113 6.81 5.82 10.69
N ASN A 114 5.49 5.90 10.51
CA ASN A 114 4.57 4.81 10.79
C ASN A 114 3.61 4.59 9.62
N ALA A 115 3.34 3.33 9.33
CA ALA A 115 2.33 2.90 8.36
C ALA A 115 1.50 1.78 8.97
N GLU A 116 0.19 1.91 8.87
CA GLU A 116 -0.81 0.97 9.35
C GLU A 116 -1.72 0.59 8.18
N TRP A 117 -1.82 -0.71 7.88
CA TRP A 117 -2.75 -1.25 6.90
C TRP A 117 -3.94 -1.83 7.64
N HIS A 118 -5.12 -1.41 7.26
CA HIS A 118 -6.37 -2.09 7.57
C HIS A 118 -6.87 -2.76 6.30
N THR A 119 -6.99 -4.07 6.30
CA THR A 119 -7.35 -4.83 5.10
C THR A 119 -8.56 -5.72 5.33
N VAL A 120 -9.46 -5.74 4.36
CA VAL A 120 -10.59 -6.66 4.29
C VAL A 120 -10.39 -7.55 3.08
N TYR A 121 -10.35 -8.84 3.29
CA TYR A 121 -10.20 -9.85 2.24
C TYR A 121 -11.30 -10.90 2.33
N LYS A 122 -11.45 -11.68 1.27
CA LYS A 122 -12.46 -12.72 1.19
C LYS A 122 -11.80 -14.09 1.26
N ASP A 123 -12.21 -14.87 2.25
CA ASP A 123 -11.80 -16.26 2.43
C ASP A 123 -13.03 -17.16 2.45
N ASN A 124 -13.10 -18.13 1.51
CA ASN A 124 -14.22 -19.09 1.40
C ASN A 124 -15.62 -18.43 1.49
N ASN A 125 -15.81 -17.30 0.79
CA ASN A 125 -17.04 -16.49 0.80
C ASN A 125 -17.34 -15.74 2.13
N VAL A 126 -16.41 -15.70 3.05
CA VAL A 126 -16.50 -14.93 4.30
C VAL A 126 -15.56 -13.74 4.22
N TYR A 127 -16.03 -12.56 4.63
CA TYR A 127 -15.20 -11.38 4.73
C TYR A 127 -14.49 -11.38 6.08
N LYS A 128 -13.18 -11.23 6.04
CA LYS A 128 -12.30 -11.14 7.20
C LYS A 128 -11.49 -9.86 7.13
N GLU A 129 -11.17 -9.30 8.28
CA GLU A 129 -10.36 -8.09 8.40
C GLU A 129 -9.30 -8.23 9.46
N TYR A 130 -8.19 -7.51 9.27
CA TYR A 130 -7.09 -7.42 10.22
C TYR A 130 -6.20 -6.23 9.93
N ASP A 131 -5.32 -5.91 10.89
CA ASP A 131 -4.41 -4.79 10.80
C ASP A 131 -2.96 -5.27 10.70
N ILE A 132 -2.14 -4.49 9.97
CA ILE A 132 -0.68 -4.68 9.84
C ILE A 132 -0.03 -3.36 10.24
N ASN A 133 0.95 -3.40 11.14
CA ASN A 133 1.65 -2.21 11.60
C ASN A 133 3.13 -2.30 11.29
N MET A 134 3.67 -1.22 10.76
CA MET A 134 5.11 -1.06 10.48
C MET A 134 5.61 0.29 10.97
N SER A 135 6.86 0.27 11.47
CA SER A 135 7.55 1.47 11.92
C SER A 135 8.93 1.59 11.27
N SER A 136 9.38 2.81 11.01
CA SER A 136 10.68 3.07 10.37
C SER A 136 11.88 2.74 11.26
N ASP A 137 11.68 2.67 12.56
CA ASP A 137 12.71 2.30 13.54
C ASP A 137 12.81 0.79 13.78
N LYS A 138 11.77 0.01 13.42
CA LYS A 138 11.70 -1.45 13.58
C LYS A 138 11.36 -2.16 12.28
N LYS A 139 12.13 -1.91 11.23
CA LYS A 139 11.87 -2.44 9.87
C LYS A 139 11.94 -3.97 9.77
N GLU A 140 12.55 -4.62 10.75
CA GLU A 140 12.74 -6.08 10.79
C GLU A 140 11.50 -6.82 11.32
N VAL A 141 10.54 -6.09 11.86
CA VAL A 141 9.36 -6.65 12.50
C VAL A 141 8.11 -6.02 11.93
N ILE A 142 7.14 -6.86 11.65
CA ILE A 142 5.80 -6.46 11.21
C ILE A 142 4.83 -7.01 12.24
N ASP A 143 4.08 -6.13 12.88
CA ASP A 143 3.06 -6.50 13.84
C ASP A 143 1.72 -6.67 13.13
N CYS A 144 1.07 -7.81 13.29
CA CYS A 144 -0.22 -8.10 12.67
C CYS A 144 -1.21 -8.58 13.73
N SER A 145 -2.44 -8.10 13.65
CA SER A 145 -3.54 -8.67 14.43
C SER A 145 -4.01 -10.00 13.82
N GLU A 146 -4.68 -10.83 14.59
CA GLU A 146 -5.36 -12.01 14.05
C GLU A 146 -6.59 -11.58 13.25
N PRO A 147 -6.91 -12.27 12.13
CA PRO A 147 -8.09 -11.98 11.34
C PRO A 147 -9.36 -12.22 12.13
N GLN A 148 -10.29 -11.32 12.02
CA GLN A 148 -11.63 -11.41 12.57
C GLN A 148 -12.69 -11.30 11.47
N LEU A 149 -13.92 -11.68 11.77
CA LEU A 149 -15.04 -11.48 10.85
C LEU A 149 -15.26 -9.99 10.64
N SER A 150 -15.40 -9.60 9.37
CA SER A 150 -15.70 -8.22 9.01
C SER A 150 -17.19 -8.01 8.85
N ASP A 151 -17.69 -6.89 9.35
CA ASP A 151 -19.03 -6.41 9.07
C ASP A 151 -19.15 -5.81 7.66
N ARG A 152 -18.02 -5.49 7.03
CA ARG A 152 -17.96 -5.00 5.65
C ARG A 152 -18.23 -6.14 4.68
N GLN A 153 -18.95 -5.82 3.59
CA GLN A 153 -19.27 -6.76 2.51
C GLN A 153 -18.46 -6.47 1.24
N GLU A 154 -17.36 -5.70 1.38
CA GLU A 154 -16.48 -5.28 0.30
C GLU A 154 -15.04 -5.50 0.74
N THR A 155 -14.21 -5.99 -0.19
CA THR A 155 -12.77 -6.11 0.01
C THR A 155 -12.04 -4.81 -0.27
N GLY A 156 -10.81 -4.69 0.20
CA GLY A 156 -9.94 -3.55 -0.06
C GLY A 156 -8.92 -3.36 1.04
N THR A 157 -8.03 -2.42 0.82
CA THR A 157 -7.00 -2.06 1.78
C THR A 157 -6.97 -0.55 1.98
N GLU A 158 -6.84 -0.14 3.23
CA GLU A 158 -6.60 1.23 3.64
C GLU A 158 -5.23 1.29 4.31
N VAL A 159 -4.35 2.16 3.82
CA VAL A 159 -3.03 2.38 4.41
C VAL A 159 -3.00 3.78 5.00
N LYS A 160 -2.84 3.86 6.31
CA LYS A 160 -2.76 5.10 7.06
C LYS A 160 -1.32 5.38 7.48
N PHE A 161 -0.85 6.57 7.16
CA PHE A 161 0.48 7.06 7.50
C PHE A 161 0.39 8.14 8.55
N THR A 162 1.22 8.02 9.58
CA THR A 162 1.30 8.97 10.70
C THR A 162 2.75 9.31 11.03
N ASN A 163 2.97 10.33 11.86
CA ASN A 163 4.30 10.88 12.12
C ASN A 163 4.99 11.31 10.83
N ILE A 164 4.25 12.08 10.03
CA ILE A 164 4.69 12.63 8.74
C ILE A 164 5.54 13.88 9.02
N ASN A 165 6.70 13.95 8.40
CA ASN A 165 7.68 15.02 8.66
C ASN A 165 8.05 15.86 7.43
N THR A 166 7.65 15.42 6.22
CA THR A 166 8.08 16.07 4.97
C THR A 166 6.94 16.57 4.10
N LEU A 167 5.69 16.14 4.38
CA LEU A 167 4.55 16.52 3.57
C LEU A 167 3.85 17.76 4.14
N THR A 168 3.46 18.66 3.26
CA THR A 168 2.74 19.88 3.56
C THR A 168 1.53 20.05 2.63
N ALA A 169 0.62 20.95 2.97
CA ALA A 169 -0.50 21.30 2.10
C ALA A 169 -0.04 21.71 0.70
N GLU A 170 1.09 22.44 0.61
CA GLU A 170 1.65 22.90 -0.65
C GLU A 170 2.12 21.74 -1.52
N ASN A 171 2.98 20.85 -0.98
CA ASN A 171 3.56 19.77 -1.78
C ASN A 171 2.59 18.60 -2.04
N MET A 172 1.46 18.55 -1.32
CA MET A 172 0.33 17.64 -1.55
C MET A 172 -0.77 18.28 -2.40
N GLY A 173 -0.60 19.52 -2.83
CA GLY A 173 -1.54 20.19 -3.72
C GLY A 173 -1.76 19.42 -5.03
N PHE A 174 -3.00 19.45 -5.54
CA PHE A 174 -3.40 18.74 -6.74
C PHE A 174 -2.48 19.04 -7.93
N GLU A 175 -2.07 20.30 -8.11
CA GLU A 175 -1.17 20.75 -9.20
C GLU A 175 0.23 20.12 -9.13
N ILE A 176 0.63 19.60 -7.99
CA ILE A 176 1.94 18.98 -7.78
C ILE A 176 1.86 17.45 -7.83
N ILE A 177 0.83 16.87 -7.22
CA ILE A 177 0.68 15.42 -7.11
C ILE A 177 0.12 14.82 -8.39
N GLU A 178 -0.90 15.42 -9.00
CA GLU A 178 -1.54 14.88 -10.19
C GLU A 178 -0.57 14.66 -11.36
N PRO A 179 0.27 15.63 -11.77
CA PRO A 179 1.20 15.42 -12.89
C PRO A 179 2.20 14.31 -12.61
N ALA A 180 2.64 14.14 -11.35
CA ALA A 180 3.56 13.06 -10.98
C ALA A 180 2.88 11.70 -11.10
N LEU A 181 1.65 11.57 -10.60
CA LEU A 181 0.86 10.34 -10.71
C LEU A 181 0.52 10.04 -12.18
N LEU A 182 0.06 11.02 -12.94
CA LEU A 182 -0.25 10.84 -14.36
C LEU A 182 0.97 10.34 -15.13
N LYS A 183 2.16 10.86 -14.87
CA LYS A 183 3.40 10.40 -15.48
C LYS A 183 3.68 8.92 -15.18
N ASP A 184 3.50 8.51 -13.93
CA ASP A 184 3.77 7.15 -13.50
C ASP A 184 2.72 6.16 -14.04
N PHE A 185 1.46 6.58 -14.13
CA PHE A 185 0.34 5.75 -14.55
C PHE A 185 -0.09 5.94 -16.01
N ALA A 186 0.53 6.85 -16.77
CA ALA A 186 0.11 7.19 -18.14
C ALA A 186 -0.04 5.97 -19.05
N TRP A 187 0.94 5.06 -19.03
CA TRP A 187 0.89 3.84 -19.84
C TRP A 187 -0.19 2.85 -19.37
N PHE A 188 -0.36 2.70 -18.08
CA PHE A 188 -1.39 1.85 -17.51
C PHE A 188 -2.79 2.35 -17.86
N LEU A 189 -3.04 3.64 -17.69
CA LEU A 189 -4.30 4.29 -18.07
C LEU A 189 -4.56 4.20 -19.57
N TYR A 190 -3.53 4.39 -20.40
CA TYR A 190 -3.63 4.21 -21.83
C TYR A 190 -4.07 2.79 -22.20
N CYS A 191 -3.43 1.77 -21.64
CA CYS A 191 -3.81 0.37 -21.88
C CYS A 191 -5.25 0.09 -21.45
N LEU A 192 -5.70 0.57 -20.29
CA LEU A 192 -7.07 0.39 -19.82
C LEU A 192 -8.10 1.00 -20.78
N LEU A 193 -7.83 2.19 -21.31
CA LEU A 193 -8.73 2.86 -22.26
C LEU A 193 -8.89 2.10 -23.57
N TYR A 194 -7.83 1.44 -24.04
CA TYR A 194 -7.85 0.69 -25.31
C TYR A 194 -8.28 -0.77 -25.17
N THR A 195 -8.27 -1.34 -23.97
CA THR A 195 -8.74 -2.70 -23.70
C THR A 195 -10.19 -2.77 -23.24
N SER A 196 -10.80 -1.64 -22.92
CA SER A 196 -12.24 -1.59 -22.63
C SER A 196 -13.04 -1.72 -23.94
N PRO A 197 -14.04 -2.62 -24.01
CA PRO A 197 -14.89 -2.74 -25.21
C PRO A 197 -15.54 -1.38 -25.51
N SER A 198 -15.46 -0.98 -26.78
CA SER A 198 -16.13 0.24 -27.22
C SER A 198 -17.64 0.14 -26.98
N PRO A 199 -18.31 1.20 -26.51
CA PRO A 199 -19.77 1.21 -26.39
C PRO A 199 -20.52 0.98 -27.71
N ARG A 200 -19.79 0.86 -28.82
CA ARG A 200 -20.35 0.61 -30.18
C ARG A 200 -20.37 -0.86 -30.56
N ASP A 201 -19.81 -1.75 -29.74
CA ASP A 201 -19.73 -3.19 -30.02
C ASP A 201 -20.80 -4.01 -29.25
N SER A 202 -21.82 -3.35 -28.75
CA SER A 202 -23.00 -3.96 -28.09
C SER A 202 -24.29 -3.71 -28.84
#